data_ed559a4d22aa2f0175bd1d13e72ab749
#
_entry.id   ed559a4d22aa2f0175bd1d13e72ab749
#
_cell.length_a   1.000
_cell.length_b   1.000
_cell.length_c   1.000
_cell.angle_alpha   90.00
_cell.angle_beta   90.00
_cell.angle_gamma   90.00
#
_symmetry.space_group_name_H-M   'P 1'
#
loop_
_entity.id
_entity.type
_entity.pdbx_description
1 polymer ?
#
loop_
_entity_poly.entity_id
_entity_poly.type
_entity_poly.pdbx_seq_one_letter_code
_entity_poly.pdbx_strand_id
1 'polypeptide(L)'
;AKNNANWIKTLTEKCKSSFEEQILGVLPFKPYCVKEKGSRLTMSVRQKALHYPYIQFNTHFHKTFIILDLDYENALTEIVYCRIGLPLPNFVVANFDNGKAHAYFKLKYPIIDTRGLPEGSQERYEVKYGRKSSANDKPQKSLNFYNHIKIELTEAFDADRGYAGLLSKNPVSPNWRTTHLRDEPYTLYELAQILKIPPKREDPRKELVKFSKEEAKEAG
;
A
#
# COMPACT_ATOMS: atom_id res chain seq x y z
N ALA A 1 22.95 -29.01 -22.37
CA ALA A 1 21.59 -28.36 -22.39
C ALA A 1 20.72 -28.73 -21.19
N LYS A 2 20.72 -30.00 -20.70
CA LYS A 2 19.90 -30.44 -19.56
C LYS A 2 20.26 -29.78 -18.21
N ASN A 3 21.53 -29.43 -17.98
CA ASN A 3 21.96 -28.79 -16.71
C ASN A 3 21.47 -27.34 -16.57
N ASN A 4 21.38 -26.59 -17.68
CA ASN A 4 20.92 -25.20 -17.64
C ASN A 4 19.40 -25.09 -17.32
N ALA A 5 18.58 -26.01 -17.83
CA ALA A 5 17.17 -26.02 -17.57
C ALA A 5 16.82 -26.31 -16.09
N ASN A 6 17.55 -27.24 -15.46
CA ASN A 6 17.36 -27.55 -14.04
C ASN A 6 17.80 -26.39 -13.15
N TRP A 7 18.91 -25.71 -13.46
CA TRP A 7 19.38 -24.58 -12.69
C TRP A 7 18.40 -23.40 -12.75
N ILE A 8 17.89 -23.06 -13.94
CA ILE A 8 16.87 -22.01 -14.12
C ILE A 8 15.62 -22.36 -13.33
N LYS A 9 15.14 -23.61 -13.38
CA LYS A 9 13.97 -24.07 -12.62
C LYS A 9 14.18 -23.91 -11.11
N THR A 10 15.33 -24.33 -10.59
CA THR A 10 15.68 -24.20 -9.16
C THR A 10 15.75 -22.73 -8.71
N LEU A 11 16.33 -21.84 -9.53
CA LEU A 11 16.34 -20.40 -9.24
C LEU A 11 14.93 -19.81 -9.23
N THR A 12 14.12 -20.17 -10.21
CA THR A 12 12.73 -19.69 -10.30
C THR A 12 11.90 -20.13 -9.08
N GLU A 13 12.05 -21.38 -8.64
CA GLU A 13 11.40 -21.90 -7.44
C GLU A 13 11.88 -21.20 -6.17
N LYS A 14 13.19 -20.95 -6.04
CA LYS A 14 13.76 -20.21 -4.90
C LYS A 14 13.31 -18.76 -4.85
N CYS A 15 13.25 -18.07 -5.99
CA CYS A 15 12.71 -16.72 -6.07
C CYS A 15 11.22 -16.67 -5.74
N LYS A 16 10.43 -17.65 -6.20
CA LYS A 16 9.01 -17.78 -5.84
C LYS A 16 8.82 -17.95 -4.33
N SER A 17 9.54 -18.89 -3.70
CA SER A 17 9.43 -19.12 -2.25
C SER A 17 9.78 -17.87 -1.44
N SER A 18 10.83 -17.15 -1.82
CA SER A 18 11.23 -15.89 -1.18
C SER A 18 10.16 -14.80 -1.31
N PHE A 19 9.51 -14.68 -2.48
CA PHE A 19 8.43 -13.72 -2.68
C PHE A 19 7.17 -14.10 -1.91
N GLU A 20 6.79 -15.37 -1.90
CA GLU A 20 5.68 -15.88 -1.09
C GLU A 20 5.88 -15.61 0.39
N GLU A 21 7.10 -15.79 0.91
CA GLU A 21 7.45 -15.45 2.30
C GLU A 21 7.33 -13.95 2.58
N GLN A 22 7.76 -13.09 1.65
CA GLN A 22 7.60 -11.64 1.77
C GLN A 22 6.11 -11.24 1.81
N ILE A 23 5.28 -11.82 0.94
CA ILE A 23 3.84 -11.60 0.92
C ILE A 23 3.21 -12.11 2.21
N LEU A 24 3.57 -13.30 2.66
CA LEU A 24 3.08 -13.89 3.89
C LEU A 24 3.40 -13.01 5.12
N GLY A 25 4.58 -12.39 5.12
CA GLY A 25 5.04 -11.49 6.20
C GLY A 25 4.22 -10.21 6.34
N VAL A 26 3.61 -9.72 5.24
CA VAL A 26 2.82 -8.48 5.23
C VAL A 26 1.31 -8.71 5.30
N LEU A 27 0.86 -9.96 5.13
CA LEU A 27 -0.57 -10.29 5.22
C LEU A 27 -1.09 -10.19 6.65
N PRO A 28 -2.35 -9.78 6.84
CA PRO A 28 -3.05 -9.94 8.10
C PRO A 28 -3.05 -11.40 8.58
N PHE A 29 -3.16 -11.64 9.87
CA PHE A 29 -3.21 -13.01 10.41
C PHE A 29 -4.38 -13.82 9.86
N LYS A 30 -5.54 -13.17 9.69
CA LYS A 30 -6.75 -13.75 9.08
C LYS A 30 -7.28 -12.77 8.02
N PRO A 31 -6.72 -12.75 6.81
CA PRO A 31 -7.23 -11.89 5.75
C PRO A 31 -8.57 -12.40 5.22
N TYR A 32 -9.37 -11.49 4.70
CA TYR A 32 -10.48 -11.87 3.82
C TYR A 32 -9.91 -12.35 2.50
N CYS A 33 -10.56 -13.35 1.92
CA CYS A 33 -10.21 -13.92 0.63
C CYS A 33 -11.46 -14.44 -0.10
N VAL A 34 -11.37 -14.55 -1.42
CA VAL A 34 -12.46 -14.99 -2.25
C VAL A 34 -11.93 -15.68 -3.52
N LYS A 35 -12.67 -16.68 -4.03
CA LYS A 35 -12.29 -17.40 -5.24
C LYS A 35 -12.64 -16.63 -6.52
N GLU A 36 -13.79 -15.95 -6.51
CA GLU A 36 -14.31 -15.21 -7.65
C GLU A 36 -14.92 -13.89 -7.18
N LYS A 37 -14.84 -12.83 -8.02
CA LYS A 37 -15.52 -11.55 -7.73
C LYS A 37 -17.03 -11.83 -7.57
N GLY A 38 -17.65 -11.30 -6.51
CA GLY A 38 -19.07 -11.49 -6.23
C GLY A 38 -19.41 -12.73 -5.42
N SER A 39 -18.50 -13.68 -5.24
CA SER A 39 -18.73 -14.83 -4.37
C SER A 39 -18.59 -14.47 -2.89
N ARG A 40 -19.06 -15.37 -2.02
CA ARG A 40 -19.07 -15.16 -0.56
C ARG A 40 -17.64 -14.89 -0.04
N LEU A 41 -17.50 -13.79 0.66
CA LEU A 41 -16.28 -13.41 1.35
C LEU A 41 -15.97 -14.41 2.48
N THR A 42 -14.76 -14.94 2.48
CA THR A 42 -14.29 -15.92 3.46
C THR A 42 -13.09 -15.35 4.21
N MET A 43 -13.03 -15.59 5.51
CA MET A 43 -11.86 -15.29 6.33
C MET A 43 -11.05 -16.55 6.55
N SER A 44 -9.75 -16.51 6.28
CA SER A 44 -8.87 -17.68 6.42
C SER A 44 -7.53 -17.30 7.05
N VAL A 45 -6.85 -18.25 7.64
CA VAL A 45 -5.45 -18.03 8.08
C VAL A 45 -4.59 -17.73 6.87
N ARG A 46 -3.60 -16.85 7.03
CA ARG A 46 -2.81 -16.28 5.92
C ARG A 46 -2.19 -17.34 4.99
N GLN A 47 -1.72 -18.48 5.53
CA GLN A 47 -1.16 -19.57 4.73
C GLN A 47 -2.19 -20.17 3.77
N LYS A 48 -3.42 -20.40 4.23
CA LYS A 48 -4.52 -20.89 3.37
C LYS A 48 -5.01 -19.80 2.41
N ALA A 49 -5.00 -18.54 2.84
CA ALA A 49 -5.45 -17.42 2.05
C ALA A 49 -4.58 -17.19 0.80
N LEU A 50 -3.29 -17.56 0.83
CA LEU A 50 -2.40 -17.51 -0.34
C LEU A 50 -2.88 -18.34 -1.54
N HIS A 51 -3.72 -19.35 -1.31
CA HIS A 51 -4.28 -20.17 -2.39
C HIS A 51 -5.51 -19.55 -3.07
N TYR A 52 -5.99 -18.39 -2.59
CA TYR A 52 -7.14 -17.71 -3.20
C TYR A 52 -6.68 -16.67 -4.23
N PRO A 53 -7.40 -16.54 -5.35
CA PRO A 53 -7.09 -15.53 -6.37
C PRO A 53 -7.17 -14.09 -5.89
N TYR A 54 -8.07 -13.82 -4.94
CA TYR A 54 -8.22 -12.49 -4.34
C TYR A 54 -8.05 -12.56 -2.83
N ILE A 55 -7.28 -11.61 -2.31
CA ILE A 55 -6.89 -11.59 -0.90
C ILE A 55 -6.83 -10.14 -0.38
N GLN A 56 -7.08 -9.98 0.92
CA GLN A 56 -6.96 -8.71 1.61
C GLN A 56 -5.52 -8.48 2.10
N PHE A 57 -4.90 -7.38 1.65
CA PHE A 57 -3.61 -6.91 2.17
C PHE A 57 -3.77 -5.85 3.26
N ASN A 58 -4.58 -4.82 2.97
CA ASN A 58 -4.83 -3.75 3.92
C ASN A 58 -6.00 -4.10 4.81
N THR A 59 -5.80 -4.07 6.11
CA THR A 59 -6.90 -4.16 7.07
C THR A 59 -7.54 -2.80 7.28
N HIS A 60 -8.62 -2.77 8.04
CA HIS A 60 -9.21 -1.52 8.50
C HIS A 60 -8.20 -0.66 9.25
N PHE A 61 -7.36 -1.29 10.07
CA PHE A 61 -6.39 -0.60 10.95
C PHE A 61 -4.99 -0.42 10.36
N HIS A 62 -4.55 -1.28 9.42
CA HIS A 62 -3.20 -1.24 8.85
C HIS A 62 -3.25 -1.11 7.34
N LYS A 63 -2.53 -0.13 6.81
CA LYS A 63 -2.30 0.06 5.39
C LYS A 63 -0.83 -0.19 5.09
N THR A 64 -0.53 -1.34 4.53
CA THR A 64 0.84 -1.75 4.14
C THR A 64 1.16 -1.46 2.69
N PHE A 65 0.12 -1.27 1.88
CA PHE A 65 0.22 -0.93 0.46
C PHE A 65 -0.73 0.20 0.09
N ILE A 66 -0.35 0.98 -0.92
CA ILE A 66 -1.31 1.66 -1.77
C ILE A 66 -1.55 0.73 -2.95
N ILE A 67 -2.81 0.36 -3.21
CA ILE A 67 -3.21 -0.55 -4.28
C ILE A 67 -4.16 0.21 -5.19
N LEU A 68 -3.86 0.20 -6.48
CA LEU A 68 -4.69 0.79 -7.52
C LEU A 68 -5.34 -0.32 -8.35
N ASP A 69 -6.59 -0.17 -8.74
CA ASP A 69 -7.27 -1.03 -9.72
C ASP A 69 -7.24 -0.35 -11.08
N LEU A 70 -6.56 -0.96 -12.02
CA LEU A 70 -6.33 -0.47 -13.38
C LEU A 70 -7.24 -1.25 -14.32
N ASP A 71 -8.40 -0.67 -14.64
CA ASP A 71 -9.46 -1.31 -15.41
C ASP A 71 -9.31 -1.14 -16.93
N TYR A 72 -8.13 -0.80 -17.41
CA TYR A 72 -7.82 -0.70 -18.83
C TYR A 72 -6.90 -1.84 -19.29
N GLU A 73 -6.97 -2.16 -20.57
CA GLU A 73 -6.14 -3.19 -21.19
C GLU A 73 -4.67 -2.78 -21.22
N ASN A 74 -3.78 -3.78 -21.19
CA ASN A 74 -2.33 -3.56 -21.22
C ASN A 74 -1.77 -2.64 -20.11
N ALA A 75 -2.40 -2.66 -18.94
CA ALA A 75 -2.03 -1.80 -17.80
C ALA A 75 -0.52 -1.84 -17.46
N LEU A 76 0.14 -3.00 -17.59
CA LEU A 76 1.58 -3.11 -17.37
C LEU A 76 2.39 -2.28 -18.39
N THR A 77 2.02 -2.36 -19.66
CA THR A 77 2.69 -1.60 -20.73
C THR A 77 2.50 -0.09 -20.53
N GLU A 78 1.28 0.33 -20.19
CA GLU A 78 0.98 1.71 -19.85
C GLU A 78 1.86 2.23 -18.70
N ILE A 79 1.98 1.45 -17.61
CA ILE A 79 2.80 1.83 -16.45
C ILE A 79 4.27 2.02 -16.86
N VAL A 80 4.82 1.07 -17.61
CA VAL A 80 6.25 1.03 -17.88
C VAL A 80 6.66 2.03 -18.97
N TYR A 81 5.85 2.21 -20.01
CA TYR A 81 6.25 2.97 -21.19
C TYR A 81 5.52 4.30 -21.39
N CYS A 82 4.30 4.44 -20.89
CA CYS A 82 3.49 5.64 -21.13
C CYS A 82 3.45 6.55 -19.91
N ARG A 83 3.62 6.04 -18.70
CA ARG A 83 3.57 6.81 -17.45
C ARG A 83 4.97 7.22 -16.95
N ILE A 84 5.81 7.70 -17.87
CA ILE A 84 7.18 8.12 -17.56
C ILE A 84 7.17 9.29 -16.57
N GLY A 85 7.99 9.19 -15.53
CA GLY A 85 8.09 10.20 -14.47
C GLY A 85 7.13 10.01 -13.30
N LEU A 86 6.20 9.06 -13.40
CA LEU A 86 5.42 8.59 -12.26
C LEU A 86 6.18 7.51 -11.45
N PRO A 87 5.82 7.31 -10.17
CA PRO A 87 6.48 6.28 -9.38
C PRO A 87 6.12 4.88 -9.90
N LEU A 88 7.13 4.04 -10.10
CA LEU A 88 6.90 2.64 -10.49
C LEU A 88 6.31 1.86 -9.31
N PRO A 89 5.21 1.10 -9.48
CA PRO A 89 4.75 0.20 -8.43
C PRO A 89 5.80 -0.85 -8.11
N ASN A 90 5.78 -1.39 -6.89
CA ASN A 90 6.68 -2.48 -6.53
C ASN A 90 6.42 -3.73 -7.36
N PHE A 91 5.14 -4.02 -7.60
CA PHE A 91 4.72 -5.07 -8.53
C PHE A 91 3.33 -4.78 -9.10
N VAL A 92 3.06 -5.38 -10.24
CA VAL A 92 1.78 -5.31 -10.95
C VAL A 92 1.25 -6.72 -11.10
N VAL A 93 -0.02 -6.91 -10.78
CA VAL A 93 -0.73 -8.20 -10.85
C VAL A 93 -1.81 -8.09 -11.91
N ALA A 94 -1.53 -8.63 -13.09
CA ALA A 94 -2.37 -8.50 -14.27
C ALA A 94 -3.18 -9.77 -14.55
N ASN A 95 -4.37 -9.59 -15.11
CA ASN A 95 -5.15 -10.66 -15.70
C ASN A 95 -4.50 -11.09 -17.04
N PHE A 96 -4.39 -12.40 -17.26
CA PHE A 96 -3.82 -12.95 -18.49
C PHE A 96 -4.64 -12.61 -19.73
N ASP A 97 -5.97 -12.56 -19.61
CA ASP A 97 -6.88 -12.48 -20.77
C ASP A 97 -7.06 -11.03 -21.27
N ASN A 98 -7.11 -10.05 -20.38
CA ASN A 98 -7.47 -8.68 -20.73
C ASN A 98 -6.45 -7.61 -20.28
N GLY A 99 -5.37 -8.02 -19.62
CA GLY A 99 -4.32 -7.10 -19.16
C GLY A 99 -4.71 -6.13 -18.04
N LYS A 100 -5.97 -6.14 -17.57
CA LYS A 100 -6.40 -5.34 -16.42
C LYS A 100 -5.66 -5.77 -15.16
N ALA A 101 -5.19 -4.81 -14.38
CA ALA A 101 -4.22 -5.08 -13.32
C ALA A 101 -4.50 -4.39 -12.00
N HIS A 102 -3.90 -4.91 -10.94
CA HIS A 102 -3.70 -4.16 -9.71
C HIS A 102 -2.22 -3.76 -9.61
N ALA A 103 -1.96 -2.48 -9.34
CA ALA A 103 -0.63 -1.95 -9.09
C ALA A 103 -0.41 -1.77 -7.58
N TYR A 104 0.72 -2.24 -7.07
CA TYR A 104 1.02 -2.29 -5.64
C TYR A 104 2.22 -1.42 -5.31
N PHE A 105 2.01 -0.41 -4.49
CA PHE A 105 3.05 0.43 -3.90
C PHE A 105 3.25 0.04 -2.45
N LYS A 106 4.31 -0.70 -2.15
CA LYS A 106 4.64 -1.15 -0.80
C LYS A 106 5.13 0.02 0.04
N LEU A 107 4.57 0.17 1.23
CA LEU A 107 5.00 1.19 2.17
C LEU A 107 6.11 0.69 3.08
N LYS A 108 7.16 1.49 3.24
CA LYS A 108 8.27 1.22 4.17
C LYS A 108 7.78 1.19 5.63
N TYR A 109 6.83 2.06 5.94
CA TYR A 109 6.20 2.14 7.25
C TYR A 109 4.68 1.99 7.08
N PRO A 110 4.07 0.94 7.64
CA PRO A 110 2.63 0.78 7.61
C PRO A 110 1.92 1.98 8.24
N ILE A 111 0.84 2.43 7.62
CA ILE A 111 -0.01 3.48 8.16
C ILE A 111 -1.07 2.84 9.03
N ILE A 112 -1.23 3.40 10.23
CA ILE A 112 -2.12 2.87 11.25
C ILE A 112 -3.33 3.79 11.36
N ASP A 113 -4.51 3.19 11.24
CA ASP A 113 -5.79 3.86 11.49
C ASP A 113 -6.34 3.40 12.84
N THR A 114 -6.32 4.28 13.82
CA THR A 114 -6.85 4.00 15.16
C THR A 114 -8.29 4.44 15.35
N ARG A 115 -8.92 5.03 14.31
CA ARG A 115 -10.33 5.42 14.37
C ARG A 115 -11.22 4.21 14.50
N GLY A 116 -12.19 4.28 15.39
CA GLY A 116 -13.13 3.19 15.62
C GLY A 116 -12.57 1.99 16.38
N LEU A 117 -11.38 2.09 16.95
CA LEU A 117 -10.96 1.15 17.98
C LEU A 117 -11.85 1.33 19.21
N PRO A 118 -12.33 0.23 19.83
CA PRO A 118 -13.06 0.32 21.08
C PRO A 118 -12.25 1.04 22.16
N GLU A 119 -12.93 1.77 23.02
CA GLU A 119 -12.34 2.41 24.18
C GLU A 119 -11.51 1.39 24.99
N GLY A 120 -10.30 1.75 25.41
CA GLY A 120 -9.33 0.84 26.05
C GLY A 120 -8.49 -0.02 25.09
N SER A 121 -8.89 -0.19 23.83
CA SER A 121 -8.06 -0.87 22.83
C SER A 121 -6.96 0.04 22.32
N GLN A 122 -7.16 1.34 22.37
CA GLN A 122 -6.18 2.36 21.97
C GLN A 122 -4.95 2.28 22.87
N GLU A 123 -5.12 2.19 24.18
CA GLU A 123 -4.03 2.04 25.15
C GLU A 123 -3.21 0.78 24.92
N ARG A 124 -3.87 -0.37 24.64
CA ARG A 124 -3.17 -1.62 24.29
C ARG A 124 -2.37 -1.49 23.00
N TYR A 125 -2.91 -0.75 22.06
CA TYR A 125 -2.25 -0.50 20.79
C TYR A 125 -1.01 0.38 20.99
N GLU A 126 -1.12 1.42 21.81
CA GLU A 126 -0.04 2.33 22.18
C GLU A 126 1.09 1.58 22.89
N VAL A 127 0.76 0.75 23.86
CA VAL A 127 1.73 -0.09 24.56
C VAL A 127 2.43 -1.06 23.59
N LYS A 128 1.68 -1.67 22.67
CA LYS A 128 2.23 -2.66 21.74
C LYS A 128 3.16 -2.04 20.68
N TYR A 129 2.88 -0.82 20.24
CA TYR A 129 3.61 -0.18 19.14
C TYR A 129 4.41 1.05 19.56
N GLY A 130 4.48 1.35 20.85
CA GLY A 130 5.30 2.44 21.43
C GLY A 130 4.85 3.84 21.01
N ARG A 131 3.63 4.00 20.51
CA ARG A 131 3.07 5.29 20.10
C ARG A 131 2.05 5.74 21.11
N LYS A 132 2.34 6.86 21.79
CA LYS A 132 1.34 7.56 22.61
C LYS A 132 0.34 8.23 21.66
N SER A 133 -0.91 7.81 21.70
CA SER A 133 -2.02 8.60 21.20
C SER A 133 -2.38 9.62 22.28
N SER A 134 -2.21 10.88 22.03
CA SER A 134 -2.85 11.86 22.90
C SER A 134 -4.33 11.94 22.50
N ALA A 135 -5.22 12.02 23.47
CA ALA A 135 -6.66 12.20 23.23
C ALA A 135 -6.96 13.47 22.38
N ASN A 136 -6.01 14.37 22.27
CA ASN A 136 -6.00 15.57 21.43
C ASN A 136 -5.15 15.42 20.16
N ASP A 137 -4.42 14.33 19.97
CA ASP A 137 -3.80 14.07 18.70
C ASP A 137 -4.95 13.85 17.71
N LYS A 138 -5.05 14.81 16.82
CA LYS A 138 -5.82 14.64 15.61
C LYS A 138 -5.17 13.45 14.90
N PRO A 139 -5.66 12.22 15.08
CA PRO A 139 -4.87 10.97 14.90
C PRO A 139 -4.58 10.65 13.46
N GLN A 140 -4.67 11.63 12.58
CA GLN A 140 -4.95 11.33 11.19
C GLN A 140 -4.01 12.04 10.21
N LYS A 141 -2.96 12.72 10.68
CA LYS A 141 -2.04 13.37 9.74
C LYS A 141 -1.44 12.35 8.76
N SER A 142 -0.94 11.22 9.28
CA SER A 142 -0.35 10.17 8.44
C SER A 142 -1.40 9.48 7.57
N LEU A 143 -2.61 9.22 8.09
CA LEU A 143 -3.68 8.61 7.32
C LEU A 143 -4.25 9.58 6.28
N ASN A 144 -4.43 10.86 6.63
CA ASN A 144 -4.86 11.87 5.68
C ASN A 144 -3.82 12.05 4.57
N PHE A 145 -2.53 12.00 4.92
CA PHE A 145 -1.46 12.06 3.93
C PHE A 145 -1.43 10.82 3.04
N TYR A 146 -1.59 9.62 3.62
CA TYR A 146 -1.77 8.39 2.85
C TYR A 146 -2.94 8.47 1.88
N ASN A 147 -4.11 8.95 2.34
CA ASN A 147 -5.30 9.07 1.50
C ASN A 147 -5.08 10.10 0.37
N HIS A 148 -4.41 11.21 0.67
CA HIS A 148 -4.06 12.20 -0.34
C HIS A 148 -3.14 11.61 -1.42
N ILE A 149 -2.05 10.94 -1.02
CA ILE A 149 -1.16 10.24 -1.95
C ILE A 149 -1.92 9.19 -2.77
N LYS A 150 -2.83 8.44 -2.14
CA LYS A 150 -3.65 7.44 -2.86
C LYS A 150 -4.52 8.10 -3.93
N ILE A 151 -5.15 9.24 -3.63
CA ILE A 151 -5.97 9.99 -4.59
C ILE A 151 -5.10 10.46 -5.76
N GLU A 152 -3.97 11.10 -5.50
CA GLU A 152 -3.06 11.58 -6.54
C GLU A 152 -2.53 10.43 -7.42
N LEU A 153 -2.17 9.30 -6.83
CA LEU A 153 -1.79 8.10 -7.59
C LEU A 153 -2.96 7.58 -8.43
N THR A 154 -4.18 7.54 -7.87
CA THR A 154 -5.37 7.08 -8.58
C THR A 154 -5.62 7.95 -9.82
N GLU A 155 -5.48 9.26 -9.71
CA GLU A 155 -5.63 10.20 -10.81
C GLU A 155 -4.48 10.09 -11.83
N ALA A 156 -3.24 10.04 -11.35
CA ALA A 156 -2.06 9.95 -12.20
C ALA A 156 -2.01 8.67 -13.06
N PHE A 157 -2.55 7.57 -12.53
CA PHE A 157 -2.61 6.28 -13.23
C PHE A 157 -3.96 6.01 -13.91
N ASP A 158 -4.90 6.94 -13.87
CA ASP A 158 -6.27 6.75 -14.38
C ASP A 158 -6.93 5.47 -13.84
N ALA A 159 -6.72 5.24 -12.54
CA ALA A 159 -7.21 4.06 -11.84
C ALA A 159 -8.66 4.25 -11.37
N ASP A 160 -9.35 3.13 -11.06
CA ASP A 160 -10.71 3.17 -10.54
C ASP A 160 -10.79 3.93 -9.21
N ARG A 161 -11.49 5.07 -9.23
CA ARG A 161 -11.74 5.92 -8.05
C ARG A 161 -12.65 5.23 -7.03
N GLY A 162 -13.49 4.29 -7.46
CA GLY A 162 -14.40 3.52 -6.61
C GLY A 162 -13.72 2.36 -5.88
N TYR A 163 -12.47 2.05 -6.22
CA TYR A 163 -11.78 0.91 -5.63
C TYR A 163 -11.43 1.12 -4.16
N ALA A 164 -12.14 0.41 -3.29
CA ALA A 164 -11.95 0.53 -1.83
C ALA A 164 -10.65 -0.13 -1.32
N GLY A 165 -10.01 -1.00 -2.12
CA GLY A 165 -8.78 -1.69 -1.75
C GLY A 165 -8.95 -2.79 -0.70
N LEU A 166 -10.19 -3.29 -0.51
CA LEU A 166 -10.47 -4.37 0.44
C LEU A 166 -9.91 -5.71 -0.04
N LEU A 167 -10.24 -6.07 -1.27
CA LEU A 167 -9.76 -7.29 -1.93
C LEU A 167 -8.96 -6.92 -3.17
N SER A 168 -7.85 -7.57 -3.37
CA SER A 168 -7.00 -7.37 -4.53
C SER A 168 -6.51 -8.68 -5.11
N LYS A 169 -6.08 -8.67 -6.38
CA LYS A 169 -5.49 -9.83 -7.05
C LYS A 169 -4.30 -10.32 -6.26
N ASN A 170 -4.28 -11.60 -5.90
CA ASN A 170 -3.20 -12.18 -5.10
C ASN A 170 -1.94 -12.38 -5.96
N PRO A 171 -0.82 -11.71 -5.65
CA PRO A 171 0.38 -11.75 -6.48
C PRO A 171 1.06 -13.12 -6.57
N VAL A 172 0.78 -14.03 -5.63
CA VAL A 172 1.33 -15.40 -5.65
C VAL A 172 0.38 -16.43 -6.25
N SER A 173 -0.84 -16.00 -6.59
CA SER A 173 -1.82 -16.89 -7.22
C SER A 173 -1.44 -17.18 -8.68
N PRO A 174 -1.53 -18.46 -9.13
CA PRO A 174 -1.30 -18.83 -10.51
C PRO A 174 -2.33 -18.26 -11.49
N ASN A 175 -3.45 -17.73 -11.00
CA ASN A 175 -4.49 -17.11 -11.80
C ASN A 175 -4.10 -15.76 -12.40
N TRP A 176 -2.98 -15.19 -11.97
CA TRP A 176 -2.55 -13.86 -12.38
C TRP A 176 -1.09 -13.85 -12.80
N ARG A 177 -0.75 -12.92 -13.69
CA ARG A 177 0.64 -12.60 -14.02
C ARG A 177 1.14 -11.53 -13.06
N THR A 178 2.15 -11.86 -12.27
CA THR A 178 2.83 -10.89 -11.40
C THR A 178 4.14 -10.46 -12.04
N THR A 179 4.33 -9.15 -12.16
CA THR A 179 5.56 -8.55 -12.68
C THR A 179 6.14 -7.63 -11.60
N HIS A 180 7.39 -7.88 -11.21
CA HIS A 180 8.14 -7.05 -10.28
C HIS A 180 8.79 -5.89 -11.04
N LEU A 181 8.66 -4.69 -10.51
CA LEU A 181 9.21 -3.48 -11.12
C LEU A 181 10.16 -2.72 -10.19
N ARG A 182 9.98 -2.87 -8.87
CA ARG A 182 10.80 -2.19 -7.87
C ARG A 182 10.85 -3.01 -6.57
N ASP A 183 12.04 -3.25 -6.05
CA ASP A 183 12.23 -3.99 -4.79
C ASP A 183 12.03 -3.10 -3.56
N GLU A 184 12.54 -1.87 -3.60
CA GLU A 184 12.54 -0.96 -2.47
C GLU A 184 11.13 -0.43 -2.15
N PRO A 185 10.66 -0.53 -0.88
CA PRO A 185 9.38 0.05 -0.47
C PRO A 185 9.46 1.58 -0.44
N TYR A 186 8.33 2.24 -0.60
CA TYR A 186 8.20 3.69 -0.59
C TYR A 186 7.91 4.25 0.79
N THR A 187 8.47 5.41 1.08
CA THR A 187 7.89 6.32 2.08
C THR A 187 6.79 7.17 1.41
N LEU A 188 5.83 7.68 2.18
CA LEU A 188 4.83 8.60 1.64
C LEU A 188 5.47 9.90 1.11
N TYR A 189 6.58 10.33 1.69
CA TYR A 189 7.31 11.52 1.25
C TYR A 189 7.96 11.33 -0.12
N GLU A 190 8.57 10.16 -0.38
CA GLU A 190 9.12 9.84 -1.71
C GLU A 190 8.02 9.88 -2.77
N LEU A 191 6.87 9.25 -2.49
CA LEU A 191 5.72 9.29 -3.41
C LEU A 191 5.26 10.73 -3.66
N ALA A 192 5.15 11.55 -2.59
CA ALA A 192 4.76 12.94 -2.71
C ALA A 192 5.75 13.76 -3.57
N GLN A 193 7.06 13.53 -3.40
CA GLN A 193 8.09 14.20 -4.18
C GLN A 193 7.99 13.83 -5.67
N ILE A 194 7.85 12.54 -6.00
CA ILE A 194 7.73 12.08 -7.39
C ILE A 194 6.45 12.64 -8.02
N LEU A 195 5.34 12.65 -7.29
CA LEU A 195 4.05 13.18 -7.72
C LEU A 195 4.01 14.73 -7.71
N LYS A 196 5.09 15.39 -7.28
CA LYS A 196 5.18 16.85 -7.17
C LYS A 196 4.06 17.47 -6.33
N ILE A 197 3.62 16.75 -5.31
CA ILE A 197 2.60 17.23 -4.38
C ILE A 197 3.21 18.37 -3.56
N PRO A 198 2.64 19.57 -3.57
CA PRO A 198 3.19 20.69 -2.83
C PRO A 198 3.15 20.38 -1.32
N PRO A 199 4.18 20.76 -0.57
CA PRO A 199 4.14 20.65 0.88
C PRO A 199 2.93 21.45 1.38
N LYS A 200 2.20 20.86 2.35
CA LYS A 200 1.07 21.55 2.95
C LYS A 200 1.53 22.90 3.47
N ARG A 201 0.96 24.01 2.95
CA ARG A 201 1.27 25.36 3.42
C ARG A 201 1.14 25.38 4.93
N GLU A 202 2.20 25.79 5.63
CA GLU A 202 2.10 26.06 7.07
C GLU A 202 1.01 27.12 7.26
N ASP A 203 0.15 26.89 8.26
CA ASP A 203 -0.91 27.85 8.59
C ASP A 203 -0.26 29.21 8.89
N PRO A 204 -0.56 30.28 8.13
CA PRO A 204 0.07 31.60 8.33
C PRO A 204 -0.05 32.10 9.78
N ARG A 205 -1.07 31.62 10.52
CA ARG A 205 -1.24 31.89 11.94
C ARG A 205 -0.14 31.32 12.81
N LYS A 206 0.55 30.24 12.37
CA LYS A 206 1.68 29.66 13.11
C LYS A 206 2.96 30.48 12.97
N GLU A 207 3.16 31.14 11.85
CA GLU A 207 4.25 32.11 11.68
C GLU A 207 4.04 33.32 12.57
N LEU A 208 2.83 33.90 12.59
CA LEU A 208 2.48 35.01 13.49
C LEU A 208 2.71 34.69 14.96
N VAL A 209 2.39 33.44 15.41
CA VAL A 209 2.63 33.01 16.80
C VAL A 209 4.13 32.78 17.08
N LYS A 210 4.94 32.40 16.10
CA LYS A 210 6.41 32.32 16.25
C LYS A 210 7.01 33.71 16.39
N PHE A 211 6.65 34.64 15.49
CA PHE A 211 7.10 36.03 15.54
C PHE A 211 6.76 36.69 16.87
N SER A 212 5.53 36.59 17.37
CA SER A 212 5.15 37.19 18.65
C SER A 212 5.85 36.56 19.87
N LYS A 213 6.33 35.31 19.78
CA LYS A 213 7.11 34.65 20.85
C LYS A 213 8.59 35.04 20.81
N GLU A 214 9.12 35.32 19.62
CA GLU A 214 10.52 35.80 19.49
C GLU A 214 10.63 37.28 19.93
N GLU A 215 9.69 38.13 19.51
CA GLU A 215 9.62 39.52 20.01
C GLU A 215 9.41 39.64 21.51
N ALA A 216 8.61 38.73 22.12
CA ALA A 216 8.44 38.69 23.57
C ALA A 216 9.67 38.17 24.33
N LYS A 217 10.60 37.46 23.67
CA LYS A 217 11.88 37.02 24.25
C LYS A 217 12.97 38.06 24.14
N GLU A 218 12.91 38.95 23.13
CA GLU A 218 13.87 40.05 22.97
C GLU A 218 13.53 41.28 23.80
N ALA A 219 12.27 41.37 24.26
CA ALA A 219 11.79 42.50 25.09
C ALA A 219 11.84 42.26 26.60
N GLY A 220 12.30 41.12 27.10
CA GLY A 220 12.45 40.79 28.52
C GLY A 220 13.85 40.40 28.86
#